data_87b6897f1d15b7d87b3c14eb3ee26134
#
_entry.id   87b6897f1d15b7d87b3c14eb3ee26134
#
_cell.length_a   1.000
_cell.length_b   1.000
_cell.length_c   1.000
_cell.angle_alpha   90.00
_cell.angle_beta   90.00
_cell.angle_gamma   90.00
#
_symmetry.space_group_name_H-M   'P 1'
#
loop_
_entity.id
_entity.type
_entity.pdbx_description
1 polymer ?
#
loop_
_entity_poly.entity_id
_entity_poly.type
_entity_poly.pdbx_seq_one_letter_code
_entity_poly.pdbx_strand_id
1 'polypeptide(L)'
;TLSYYDPETKTVENEVFYRANAMKLGDVAQSMTIRNDVGWVVVNNSHVIFAIDINTFKEVGRITGLTSPRYIHFISDEKAYVTQIWDYRIFIVNPKTYQITGYIECPDMTMETGSTEQMVQYGKYVYVNCWSYQNRILKIDTTTDKVVDQLTVGIQPTSLVMDKNFKMWTITDGGYKGSPYGYEEPSLYCIDAETFKIEKQFKFQLGDAPSEVQLNGAGDELYWINKDIWRMSVDAERVPVRPFLKYRDTKYYGLTVSPKNGDVYVADAIDYQQQGMIYRYTKDGELVDEFYVGIIPGAFCWK
;
A
#
# COMPACT_ATOMS: atom_id res chain seq x y z
N THR A 1 -10.35 -3.67 -11.91
CA THR A 1 -9.74 -4.44 -13.02
C THR A 1 -8.27 -4.72 -12.74
N LEU A 2 -7.65 -5.65 -13.48
CA LEU A 2 -6.21 -5.92 -13.48
C LEU A 2 -5.65 -5.65 -14.87
N SER A 3 -4.61 -4.81 -14.95
CA SER A 3 -3.88 -4.50 -16.17
C SER A 3 -2.44 -5.00 -16.05
N TYR A 4 -1.87 -5.45 -17.15
CA TYR A 4 -0.46 -5.83 -17.26
C TYR A 4 0.25 -4.89 -18.22
N TYR A 5 1.41 -4.40 -17.84
CA TYR A 5 2.26 -3.57 -18.66
C TYR A 5 3.66 -4.16 -18.76
N ASP A 6 4.15 -4.33 -19.98
CA ASP A 6 5.52 -4.72 -20.26
C ASP A 6 6.37 -3.48 -20.55
N PRO A 7 7.31 -3.11 -19.67
CA PRO A 7 8.12 -1.90 -19.84
C PRO A 7 9.17 -2.00 -20.95
N GLU A 8 9.49 -3.21 -21.44
CA GLU A 8 10.47 -3.41 -22.51
C GLU A 8 9.83 -3.14 -23.88
N THR A 9 8.65 -3.72 -24.10
CA THR A 9 7.88 -3.58 -25.34
C THR A 9 6.94 -2.38 -25.34
N LYS A 10 6.73 -1.74 -24.18
CA LYS A 10 5.73 -0.68 -23.94
C LYS A 10 4.31 -1.09 -24.33
N THR A 11 3.98 -2.35 -24.10
CA THR A 11 2.63 -2.86 -24.36
C THR A 11 1.82 -2.95 -23.09
N VAL A 12 0.55 -2.54 -23.15
CA VAL A 12 -0.42 -2.65 -22.07
C VAL A 12 -1.52 -3.63 -22.45
N GLU A 13 -1.86 -4.51 -21.52
CA GLU A 13 -2.97 -5.41 -21.62
C GLU A 13 -3.96 -5.14 -20.49
N ASN A 14 -5.13 -4.65 -20.85
CA ASN A 14 -6.18 -4.37 -19.89
C ASN A 14 -7.08 -5.59 -19.68
N GLU A 15 -7.74 -5.66 -18.50
CA GLU A 15 -8.70 -6.69 -18.11
C GLU A 15 -8.14 -8.12 -18.19
N VAL A 16 -6.83 -8.30 -17.91
CA VAL A 16 -6.16 -9.60 -18.07
C VAL A 16 -6.81 -10.71 -17.23
N PHE A 17 -7.32 -10.40 -16.03
CA PHE A 17 -8.04 -11.36 -15.22
C PHE A 17 -9.38 -11.77 -15.87
N TYR A 18 -10.17 -10.83 -16.38
CA TYR A 18 -11.44 -11.11 -17.05
C TYR A 18 -11.23 -11.97 -18.30
N ARG A 19 -10.24 -11.64 -19.11
CA ARG A 19 -9.92 -12.40 -20.33
C ARG A 19 -9.48 -13.82 -20.03
N ALA A 20 -8.76 -14.04 -18.91
CA ALA A 20 -8.27 -15.36 -18.52
C ALA A 20 -9.35 -16.25 -17.88
N ASN A 21 -10.34 -15.64 -17.17
CA ASN A 21 -11.27 -16.38 -16.29
C ASN A 21 -12.75 -16.25 -16.69
N ALA A 22 -13.08 -15.44 -17.69
CA ALA A 22 -14.47 -15.12 -18.11
C ALA A 22 -15.36 -14.58 -16.96
N MET A 23 -14.73 -14.01 -15.93
CA MET A 23 -15.44 -13.38 -14.81
C MET A 23 -14.73 -12.11 -14.38
N LYS A 24 -15.47 -11.15 -13.80
CA LYS A 24 -14.90 -9.90 -13.28
C LYS A 24 -14.16 -10.15 -11.99
N LEU A 25 -13.10 -9.38 -11.77
CA LEU A 25 -12.33 -9.43 -10.53
C LEU A 25 -13.18 -8.99 -9.31
N GLY A 26 -14.09 -8.06 -9.50
CA GLY A 26 -14.95 -7.51 -8.46
C GLY A 26 -14.75 -6.01 -8.27
N ASP A 27 -15.24 -5.48 -7.15
CA ASP A 27 -15.20 -4.07 -6.80
C ASP A 27 -14.04 -3.75 -5.88
N VAL A 28 -13.27 -2.71 -6.22
CA VAL A 28 -12.06 -2.23 -5.54
C VAL A 28 -10.96 -3.31 -5.41
N ALA A 29 -10.19 -3.51 -6.48
CA ALA A 29 -8.92 -4.22 -6.41
C ALA A 29 -7.90 -3.34 -5.64
N GLN A 30 -7.76 -3.60 -4.35
CA GLN A 30 -7.06 -2.73 -3.40
C GLN A 30 -5.54 -2.87 -3.47
N SER A 31 -5.07 -4.10 -3.55
CA SER A 31 -3.64 -4.40 -3.56
C SER A 31 -3.34 -5.72 -4.25
N MET A 32 -2.08 -5.92 -4.62
CA MET A 32 -1.60 -7.19 -5.14
C MET A 32 -0.20 -7.46 -4.60
N THR A 33 0.05 -8.71 -4.24
CA THR A 33 1.37 -9.20 -3.82
C THR A 33 1.71 -10.44 -4.63
N ILE A 34 2.92 -10.54 -5.17
CA ILE A 34 3.41 -11.75 -5.86
C ILE A 34 4.29 -12.54 -4.90
N ARG A 35 4.01 -13.85 -4.79
CA ARG A 35 4.84 -14.81 -4.06
C ARG A 35 4.84 -16.15 -4.78
N ASN A 36 6.01 -16.71 -5.05
CA ASN A 36 6.19 -18.03 -5.69
C ASN A 36 5.35 -18.17 -6.98
N ASP A 37 5.46 -17.21 -7.90
CA ASP A 37 4.71 -17.14 -9.18
C ASP A 37 3.18 -17.09 -9.04
N VAL A 38 2.67 -16.83 -7.83
CA VAL A 38 1.26 -16.60 -7.57
C VAL A 38 1.05 -15.13 -7.23
N GLY A 39 0.15 -14.48 -7.96
CA GLY A 39 -0.33 -13.14 -7.66
C GLY A 39 -1.55 -13.19 -6.74
N TRP A 40 -1.47 -12.54 -5.60
CA TRP A 40 -2.54 -12.47 -4.61
C TRP A 40 -3.22 -11.11 -4.73
N VAL A 41 -4.38 -11.09 -5.38
CA VAL A 41 -5.14 -9.86 -5.66
C VAL A 41 -6.20 -9.68 -4.58
N VAL A 42 -6.04 -8.66 -3.77
CA VAL A 42 -6.98 -8.31 -2.70
C VAL A 42 -8.09 -7.44 -3.28
N VAL A 43 -9.34 -7.91 -3.19
CA VAL A 43 -10.52 -7.20 -3.71
C VAL A 43 -11.42 -6.80 -2.53
N ASN A 44 -11.26 -5.56 -2.11
CA ASN A 44 -11.78 -5.01 -0.86
C ASN A 44 -13.30 -5.14 -0.73
N ASN A 45 -14.07 -4.49 -1.62
CA ASN A 45 -15.54 -4.49 -1.56
C ASN A 45 -16.19 -5.79 -2.05
N SER A 46 -15.40 -6.73 -2.58
CA SER A 46 -15.88 -8.07 -2.93
C SER A 46 -15.51 -9.12 -1.89
N HIS A 47 -14.87 -8.72 -0.79
CA HIS A 47 -14.60 -9.56 0.38
C HIS A 47 -13.79 -10.82 0.04
N VAL A 48 -12.88 -10.73 -0.94
CA VAL A 48 -12.14 -11.88 -1.48
C VAL A 48 -10.69 -11.53 -1.79
N ILE A 49 -9.82 -12.52 -1.70
CA ILE A 49 -8.47 -12.47 -2.26
C ILE A 49 -8.38 -13.58 -3.32
N PHE A 50 -8.10 -13.21 -4.57
CA PHE A 50 -7.81 -14.18 -5.62
C PHE A 50 -6.34 -14.53 -5.64
N ALA A 51 -6.03 -15.82 -5.74
CA ALA A 51 -4.72 -16.33 -6.09
C ALA A 51 -4.71 -16.64 -7.59
N ILE A 52 -3.82 -16.03 -8.35
CA ILE A 52 -3.72 -16.17 -9.80
C ILE A 52 -2.31 -16.59 -10.21
N ASP A 53 -2.18 -17.42 -11.22
CA ASP A 53 -0.91 -17.65 -11.91
C ASP A 53 -0.48 -16.36 -12.64
N ILE A 54 0.72 -15.84 -12.35
CA ILE A 54 1.17 -14.54 -12.89
C ILE A 54 1.53 -14.54 -14.37
N ASN A 55 1.63 -15.72 -15.01
CA ASN A 55 1.95 -15.83 -16.43
C ASN A 55 0.69 -15.95 -17.29
N THR A 56 -0.35 -16.60 -16.76
CA THR A 56 -1.61 -16.85 -17.45
C THR A 56 -2.77 -16.02 -16.96
N PHE A 57 -2.63 -15.37 -15.81
CA PHE A 57 -3.67 -14.64 -15.07
C PHE A 57 -4.88 -15.50 -14.67
N LYS A 58 -4.76 -16.82 -14.81
CA LYS A 58 -5.81 -17.75 -14.39
C LYS A 58 -5.87 -17.89 -12.88
N GLU A 59 -7.08 -17.90 -12.35
CA GLU A 59 -7.30 -18.21 -10.95
C GLU A 59 -6.85 -19.62 -10.63
N VAL A 60 -6.07 -19.77 -9.55
CA VAL A 60 -5.63 -21.04 -8.98
C VAL A 60 -6.24 -21.31 -7.62
N GLY A 61 -6.85 -20.30 -7.00
CA GLY A 61 -7.56 -20.39 -5.73
C GLY A 61 -8.06 -19.05 -5.25
N ARG A 62 -8.80 -19.03 -4.14
CA ARG A 62 -9.28 -17.80 -3.50
C ARG A 62 -9.52 -17.97 -2.02
N ILE A 63 -9.35 -16.88 -1.26
CA ILE A 63 -9.71 -16.77 0.14
C ILE A 63 -11.00 -15.98 0.23
N THR A 64 -12.01 -16.54 0.90
CA THR A 64 -13.34 -15.92 1.13
C THR A 64 -13.63 -15.83 2.63
N GLY A 65 -14.74 -15.16 2.99
CA GLY A 65 -15.13 -15.00 4.40
C GLY A 65 -14.40 -13.84 5.10
N LEU A 66 -13.72 -12.98 4.33
CA LEU A 66 -13.10 -11.74 4.79
C LEU A 66 -14.15 -10.64 4.93
N THR A 67 -13.91 -9.65 5.81
CA THR A 67 -14.85 -8.53 5.98
C THR A 67 -14.63 -7.47 4.91
N SER A 68 -13.44 -6.89 4.87
CA SER A 68 -13.09 -5.84 3.90
C SER A 68 -11.56 -5.82 3.77
N PRO A 69 -10.96 -6.79 3.05
CA PRO A 69 -9.52 -7.01 3.05
C PRO A 69 -8.77 -5.86 2.38
N ARG A 70 -7.58 -5.55 2.90
CA ARG A 70 -6.73 -4.46 2.41
C ARG A 70 -5.41 -4.97 1.83
N TYR A 71 -4.63 -5.71 2.60
CA TYR A 71 -3.32 -6.22 2.20
C TYR A 71 -3.12 -7.63 2.72
N ILE A 72 -2.29 -8.41 2.04
CA ILE A 72 -1.81 -9.71 2.49
C ILE A 72 -0.30 -9.68 2.70
N HIS A 73 0.17 -10.16 3.84
CA HIS A 73 1.59 -10.27 4.19
C HIS A 73 1.94 -11.70 4.59
N PHE A 74 2.95 -12.28 3.95
CA PHE A 74 3.31 -13.68 4.13
C PHE A 74 4.36 -13.84 5.22
N ILE A 75 4.02 -14.61 6.25
CA ILE A 75 4.93 -15.02 7.33
C ILE A 75 5.69 -16.29 6.93
N SER A 76 5.00 -17.23 6.31
CA SER A 76 5.56 -18.49 5.76
C SER A 76 4.72 -18.95 4.57
N ASP A 77 5.00 -20.13 4.04
CA ASP A 77 4.16 -20.74 2.99
C ASP A 77 2.79 -21.21 3.49
N GLU A 78 2.62 -21.34 4.79
CA GLU A 78 1.38 -21.82 5.42
C GLU A 78 0.72 -20.77 6.30
N LYS A 79 1.32 -19.58 6.46
CA LYS A 79 0.77 -18.50 7.27
C LYS A 79 0.96 -17.15 6.62
N ALA A 80 -0.14 -16.41 6.45
CA ALA A 80 -0.13 -15.02 6.07
C ALA A 80 -1.15 -14.22 6.90
N TYR A 81 -0.90 -12.93 7.04
CA TYR A 81 -1.82 -11.99 7.67
C TYR A 81 -2.57 -11.21 6.60
N VAL A 82 -3.86 -10.98 6.83
CA VAL A 82 -4.73 -10.17 5.98
C VAL A 82 -5.32 -9.04 6.81
N THR A 83 -4.92 -7.82 6.49
CA THR A 83 -5.44 -6.61 7.10
C THR A 83 -6.84 -6.26 6.57
N GLN A 84 -7.63 -5.53 7.36
CA GLN A 84 -9.02 -5.24 7.09
C GLN A 84 -9.33 -3.76 7.39
N ILE A 85 -10.29 -3.20 6.70
CA ILE A 85 -11.01 -2.00 7.13
C ILE A 85 -12.42 -2.40 7.57
N TRP A 86 -13.03 -1.67 8.51
CA TRP A 86 -14.33 -1.98 9.12
C TRP A 86 -14.32 -3.33 9.84
N ASP A 87 -13.17 -3.66 10.45
CA ASP A 87 -12.98 -4.83 11.30
C ASP A 87 -11.86 -4.57 12.32
N TYR A 88 -12.03 -5.05 13.54
CA TYR A 88 -11.03 -4.95 14.61
C TYR A 88 -10.00 -6.09 14.57
N ARG A 89 -10.06 -6.95 13.55
CA ARG A 89 -9.23 -8.15 13.44
C ARG A 89 -8.33 -8.10 12.23
N ILE A 90 -7.13 -8.63 12.37
CA ILE A 90 -6.29 -9.05 11.25
C ILE A 90 -6.48 -10.55 11.11
N PHE A 91 -6.89 -11.01 9.94
CA PHE A 91 -7.11 -12.45 9.72
C PHE A 91 -5.79 -13.18 9.48
N ILE A 92 -5.71 -14.41 10.03
CA ILE A 92 -4.63 -15.37 9.76
C ILE A 92 -5.17 -16.34 8.73
N VAL A 93 -4.44 -16.51 7.62
CA VAL A 93 -4.84 -17.39 6.54
C VAL A 93 -3.74 -18.37 6.20
N ASN A 94 -4.13 -19.55 5.70
CA ASN A 94 -3.18 -20.50 5.12
C ASN A 94 -3.20 -20.38 3.58
N PRO A 95 -2.11 -19.87 2.96
CA PRO A 95 -2.05 -19.69 1.51
C PRO A 95 -2.14 -20.98 0.70
N LYS A 96 -1.75 -22.14 1.25
CA LYS A 96 -1.82 -23.43 0.55
C LYS A 96 -3.24 -23.99 0.47
N THR A 97 -4.04 -23.75 1.52
CA THR A 97 -5.41 -24.27 1.61
C THR A 97 -6.48 -23.23 1.33
N TYR A 98 -6.08 -21.94 1.21
CA TYR A 98 -6.98 -20.80 1.05
C TYR A 98 -7.98 -20.61 2.20
N GLN A 99 -7.65 -21.12 3.38
CA GLN A 99 -8.54 -21.09 4.54
C GLN A 99 -8.12 -20.03 5.54
N ILE A 100 -9.10 -19.39 6.18
CA ILE A 100 -8.90 -18.62 7.41
C ILE A 100 -8.63 -19.59 8.54
N THR A 101 -7.50 -19.42 9.24
CA THR A 101 -7.08 -20.30 10.35
C THR A 101 -7.18 -19.64 11.71
N GLY A 102 -7.38 -18.33 11.77
CA GLY A 102 -7.50 -17.57 13.00
C GLY A 102 -7.56 -16.07 12.75
N TYR A 103 -7.42 -15.31 13.82
CA TYR A 103 -7.34 -13.86 13.74
C TYR A 103 -6.55 -13.28 14.91
N ILE A 104 -6.08 -12.05 14.73
CA ILE A 104 -5.40 -11.23 15.73
C ILE A 104 -6.35 -10.09 16.08
N GLU A 105 -6.73 -9.94 17.35
CA GLU A 105 -7.51 -8.79 17.79
C GLU A 105 -6.64 -7.54 17.90
N CYS A 106 -7.11 -6.43 17.34
CA CYS A 106 -6.45 -5.14 17.41
C CYS A 106 -7.04 -4.37 18.60
N PRO A 107 -6.21 -3.96 19.58
CA PRO A 107 -6.70 -3.27 20.78
C PRO A 107 -7.44 -1.97 20.44
N ASP A 108 -8.49 -1.68 21.21
CA ASP A 108 -9.27 -0.43 21.12
C ASP A 108 -9.90 -0.14 19.76
N MET A 109 -10.09 -1.16 18.93
CA MET A 109 -10.81 -1.09 17.66
C MET A 109 -12.18 -1.77 17.76
N THR A 110 -13.10 -1.33 16.91
CA THR A 110 -14.44 -1.91 16.72
C THR A 110 -14.67 -2.24 15.25
N MET A 111 -15.83 -2.83 14.92
CA MET A 111 -16.21 -3.01 13.51
C MET A 111 -16.37 -1.68 12.76
N GLU A 112 -16.66 -0.59 13.46
CA GLU A 112 -16.87 0.73 12.83
C GLU A 112 -15.57 1.52 12.69
N THR A 113 -14.62 1.34 13.63
CA THR A 113 -13.38 2.13 13.69
C THR A 113 -12.13 1.31 13.37
N GLY A 114 -12.27 0.01 13.19
CA GLY A 114 -11.15 -0.87 12.86
C GLY A 114 -10.62 -0.62 11.46
N SER A 115 -9.33 -0.36 11.35
CA SER A 115 -8.66 -0.12 10.08
C SER A 115 -7.20 -0.48 10.21
N THR A 116 -6.82 -1.54 9.55
CA THR A 116 -5.43 -1.98 9.40
C THR A 116 -5.07 -2.05 7.93
N GLU A 117 -3.87 -1.59 7.58
CA GLU A 117 -3.45 -1.36 6.19
C GLU A 117 -2.17 -2.12 5.84
N GLN A 118 -1.14 -1.41 5.41
CA GLN A 118 0.11 -2.00 4.97
C GLN A 118 0.90 -2.62 6.11
N MET A 119 1.71 -3.61 5.77
CA MET A 119 2.53 -4.36 6.71
C MET A 119 3.98 -4.40 6.24
N VAL A 120 4.90 -4.23 7.20
CA VAL A 120 6.33 -4.50 7.01
C VAL A 120 6.82 -5.42 8.12
N GLN A 121 7.87 -6.18 7.86
CA GLN A 121 8.39 -7.15 8.82
C GLN A 121 9.86 -6.91 9.14
N TYR A 122 10.21 -6.94 10.44
CA TYR A 122 11.57 -6.95 10.94
C TYR A 122 11.75 -8.09 11.96
N GLY A 123 12.60 -9.05 11.63
CA GLY A 123 12.76 -10.27 12.42
C GLY A 123 11.44 -11.03 12.57
N LYS A 124 11.05 -11.31 13.80
CA LYS A 124 9.78 -11.97 14.12
C LYS A 124 8.60 -11.01 14.27
N TYR A 125 8.79 -9.72 14.08
CA TYR A 125 7.74 -8.73 14.27
C TYR A 125 7.21 -8.20 12.94
N VAL A 126 5.89 -8.14 12.81
CA VAL A 126 5.17 -7.44 11.76
C VAL A 126 4.63 -6.14 12.33
N TYR A 127 4.85 -5.05 11.59
CA TYR A 127 4.32 -3.73 11.91
C TYR A 127 3.21 -3.39 10.92
N VAL A 128 2.13 -2.78 11.44
CA VAL A 128 0.91 -2.51 10.67
C VAL A 128 0.47 -1.07 10.92
N ASN A 129 0.36 -0.26 9.88
CA ASN A 129 -0.27 1.06 10.04
C ASN A 129 -1.79 0.94 10.10
N CYS A 130 -2.38 1.79 10.94
CA CYS A 130 -3.83 1.83 11.15
C CYS A 130 -4.35 3.18 10.66
N TRP A 131 -5.08 3.16 9.54
CA TRP A 131 -5.48 4.36 8.83
C TRP A 131 -6.80 4.95 9.35
N SER A 132 -7.90 4.67 8.70
CA SER A 132 -9.20 5.34 8.90
C SER A 132 -9.59 5.40 10.39
N TYR A 133 -9.74 6.63 10.91
CA TYR A 133 -10.07 6.94 12.30
C TYR A 133 -9.02 6.51 13.34
N GLN A 134 -7.80 6.17 12.91
CA GLN A 134 -6.71 5.70 13.76
C GLN A 134 -5.50 6.65 13.68
N ASN A 135 -4.54 6.43 14.58
CA ASN A 135 -3.32 7.25 14.66
C ASN A 135 -2.14 6.43 15.18
N ARG A 136 -2.03 5.17 14.77
CA ARG A 136 -1.03 4.27 15.36
C ARG A 136 -0.45 3.26 14.38
N ILE A 137 0.69 2.72 14.79
CA ILE A 137 1.32 1.54 14.22
C ILE A 137 1.23 0.42 15.27
N LEU A 138 0.76 -0.76 14.89
CA LEU A 138 0.75 -1.94 15.74
C LEU A 138 2.02 -2.76 15.51
N LYS A 139 2.55 -3.39 16.57
CA LYS A 139 3.63 -4.37 16.53
C LYS A 139 3.09 -5.74 16.90
N ILE A 140 3.21 -6.71 15.99
CA ILE A 140 2.69 -8.07 16.13
C ILE A 140 3.85 -9.03 16.22
N ASP A 141 3.84 -9.91 17.23
CA ASP A 141 4.77 -11.04 17.31
C ASP A 141 4.21 -12.23 16.51
N THR A 142 4.90 -12.61 15.44
CA THR A 142 4.47 -13.69 14.53
C THR A 142 4.58 -15.09 15.12
N THR A 143 5.24 -15.25 16.28
CA THR A 143 5.34 -16.53 16.99
C THR A 143 4.14 -16.79 17.89
N THR A 144 3.48 -15.74 18.36
CA THR A 144 2.30 -15.81 19.25
C THR A 144 1.02 -15.33 18.58
N ASP A 145 1.13 -14.68 17.43
CA ASP A 145 0.02 -14.06 16.70
C ASP A 145 -0.75 -13.05 17.58
N LYS A 146 0.00 -12.18 18.27
CA LYS A 146 -0.57 -11.16 19.16
C LYS A 146 0.05 -9.80 18.92
N VAL A 147 -0.77 -8.76 19.07
CA VAL A 147 -0.27 -7.39 19.22
C VAL A 147 0.48 -7.29 20.54
N VAL A 148 1.75 -6.95 20.51
CA VAL A 148 2.64 -6.87 21.67
C VAL A 148 3.02 -5.45 22.05
N ASP A 149 2.83 -4.50 21.12
CA ASP A 149 3.13 -3.09 21.34
C ASP A 149 2.38 -2.22 20.33
N GLN A 150 2.25 -0.93 20.61
CA GLN A 150 1.68 0.06 19.69
C GLN A 150 2.40 1.40 19.84
N LEU A 151 2.56 2.11 18.74
CA LEU A 151 3.20 3.42 18.67
C LEU A 151 2.21 4.43 18.11
N THR A 152 1.94 5.49 18.89
CA THR A 152 1.12 6.60 18.42
C THR A 152 1.95 7.47 17.46
N VAL A 153 1.35 7.77 16.31
CA VAL A 153 1.82 8.71 15.29
C VAL A 153 0.74 9.76 15.03
N GLY A 154 0.84 10.53 13.98
CA GLY A 154 -0.23 11.46 13.59
C GLY A 154 -1.48 10.75 13.07
N ILE A 155 -2.53 11.53 12.84
CA ILE A 155 -3.85 11.07 12.41
C ILE A 155 -3.77 10.46 11.01
N GLN A 156 -4.35 9.26 10.88
CA GLN A 156 -4.52 8.54 9.62
C GLN A 156 -3.21 8.27 8.86
N PRO A 157 -2.31 7.42 9.39
CA PRO A 157 -1.14 6.94 8.64
C PRO A 157 -1.61 6.11 7.43
N THR A 158 -1.28 6.56 6.21
CA THR A 158 -1.83 6.02 4.95
C THR A 158 -0.97 4.93 4.33
N SER A 159 0.32 4.89 4.63
CA SER A 159 1.26 3.91 4.07
C SER A 159 2.36 3.56 5.05
N LEU A 160 3.02 2.42 4.83
CA LEU A 160 4.12 1.95 5.66
C LEU A 160 5.14 1.18 4.81
N VAL A 161 6.38 1.66 4.76
CA VAL A 161 7.49 1.01 4.06
C VAL A 161 8.70 0.88 4.98
N MET A 162 9.64 -0.02 4.65
CA MET A 162 10.89 -0.20 5.41
C MET A 162 12.10 0.02 4.51
N ASP A 163 12.99 0.91 4.90
CA ASP A 163 14.19 1.25 4.14
C ASP A 163 15.35 0.27 4.37
N LYS A 164 16.45 0.49 3.63
CA LYS A 164 17.67 -0.34 3.73
C LYS A 164 18.33 -0.35 5.11
N ASN A 165 18.05 0.64 5.95
CA ASN A 165 18.59 0.77 7.31
C ASN A 165 17.65 0.19 8.39
N PHE A 166 16.61 -0.55 7.95
CA PHE A 166 15.54 -1.07 8.82
C PHE A 166 14.77 0.03 9.57
N LYS A 167 14.64 1.21 8.96
CA LYS A 167 13.75 2.26 9.42
C LYS A 167 12.42 2.15 8.69
N MET A 168 11.35 2.22 9.45
CA MET A 168 9.99 2.28 8.92
C MET A 168 9.62 3.73 8.63
N TRP A 169 9.00 3.95 7.48
CA TRP A 169 8.50 5.25 7.09
C TRP A 169 6.99 5.17 6.90
N THR A 170 6.29 6.10 7.53
CA THR A 170 4.84 6.25 7.38
C THR A 170 4.48 7.72 7.20
N ILE A 171 3.47 7.99 6.40
CA ILE A 171 2.96 9.33 6.16
C ILE A 171 1.52 9.40 6.64
N THR A 172 1.15 10.48 7.34
CA THR A 172 -0.21 10.71 7.83
C THR A 172 -0.90 11.74 6.95
N ASP A 173 -2.20 11.62 6.73
CA ASP A 173 -2.97 12.61 5.98
C ASP A 173 -3.54 13.74 6.86
N GLY A 174 -3.43 13.58 8.20
CA GLY A 174 -3.84 14.59 9.18
C GLY A 174 -5.35 14.69 9.41
N GLY A 175 -6.15 13.82 8.80
CA GLY A 175 -7.60 13.85 8.87
C GLY A 175 -8.21 15.01 8.06
N TYR A 176 -9.41 15.45 8.43
CA TYR A 176 -10.08 16.53 7.73
C TYR A 176 -10.84 17.46 8.69
N LYS A 177 -11.02 18.71 8.27
CA LYS A 177 -11.71 19.73 9.07
C LYS A 177 -13.14 19.29 9.39
N GLY A 178 -13.47 19.23 10.68
CA GLY A 178 -14.77 18.80 11.19
C GLY A 178 -14.88 17.31 11.47
N SER A 179 -13.82 16.54 11.27
CA SER A 179 -13.75 15.14 11.69
C SER A 179 -13.87 15.00 13.21
N PRO A 180 -14.71 14.08 13.73
CA PRO A 180 -14.75 13.78 15.17
C PRO A 180 -13.46 13.12 15.69
N TYR A 181 -12.59 12.64 14.79
CA TYR A 181 -11.33 11.97 15.09
C TYR A 181 -10.11 12.89 15.03
N GLY A 182 -10.33 14.16 14.73
CA GLY A 182 -9.31 15.20 14.72
C GLY A 182 -8.93 15.71 13.33
N TYR A 183 -8.14 16.80 13.36
CA TYR A 183 -7.58 17.43 12.18
C TYR A 183 -6.29 18.13 12.58
N GLU A 184 -5.18 17.75 11.97
CA GLU A 184 -3.84 18.25 12.31
C GLU A 184 -2.95 18.38 11.07
N GLU A 185 -1.76 18.97 11.26
CA GLU A 185 -0.72 18.99 10.23
C GLU A 185 -0.27 17.58 9.90
N PRO A 186 -0.38 17.11 8.63
CA PRO A 186 0.15 15.83 8.23
C PRO A 186 1.65 15.74 8.47
N SER A 187 2.16 14.54 8.62
CA SER A 187 3.58 14.33 8.90
C SER A 187 4.12 13.05 8.25
N LEU A 188 5.39 13.10 7.85
CA LEU A 188 6.17 11.93 7.50
C LEU A 188 7.03 11.54 8.71
N TYR A 189 6.91 10.31 9.16
CA TYR A 189 7.63 9.75 10.30
C TYR A 189 8.68 8.75 9.88
N CYS A 190 9.85 8.80 10.51
CA CYS A 190 10.87 7.77 10.51
C CYS A 190 10.87 7.07 11.87
N ILE A 191 10.73 5.76 11.87
CA ILE A 191 10.58 4.92 13.07
C ILE A 191 11.64 3.82 13.01
N ASP A 192 12.43 3.66 14.04
CA ASP A 192 13.38 2.56 14.16
C ASP A 192 12.64 1.23 14.40
N ALA A 193 12.86 0.23 13.55
CA ALA A 193 12.14 -1.05 13.65
C ALA A 193 12.56 -1.90 14.86
N GLU A 194 13.81 -1.77 15.33
CA GLU A 194 14.30 -2.52 16.49
C GLU A 194 13.76 -1.97 17.80
N THR A 195 13.91 -0.65 18.00
CA THR A 195 13.50 0.02 19.26
C THR A 195 12.04 0.43 19.28
N PHE A 196 11.39 0.44 18.11
CA PHE A 196 10.01 0.89 17.89
C PHE A 196 9.77 2.31 18.40
N LYS A 197 10.70 3.23 18.08
CA LYS A 197 10.64 4.66 18.46
C LYS A 197 10.71 5.56 17.25
N ILE A 198 10.01 6.69 17.32
CA ILE A 198 10.11 7.75 16.32
C ILE A 198 11.50 8.39 16.44
N GLU A 199 12.23 8.44 15.31
CA GLU A 199 13.53 9.12 15.21
C GLU A 199 13.42 10.47 14.52
N LYS A 200 12.54 10.58 13.49
CA LYS A 200 12.33 11.84 12.76
C LYS A 200 10.83 12.05 12.51
N GLN A 201 10.45 13.31 12.47
CA GLN A 201 9.12 13.77 12.07
C GLN A 201 9.26 15.00 11.18
N PHE A 202 8.72 14.94 9.99
CA PHE A 202 8.67 16.07 9.06
C PHE A 202 7.22 16.49 8.87
N LYS A 203 6.87 17.68 9.35
CA LYS A 203 5.52 18.22 9.24
C LYS A 203 5.29 18.88 7.89
N PHE A 204 4.09 18.72 7.37
CA PHE A 204 3.56 19.41 6.19
C PHE A 204 2.62 20.53 6.61
N GLN A 205 2.04 21.26 5.66
CA GLN A 205 1.10 22.31 5.95
C GLN A 205 -0.28 21.77 6.31
N LEU A 206 -0.98 22.45 7.21
CA LEU A 206 -2.35 22.10 7.54
C LEU A 206 -3.24 22.19 6.27
N GLY A 207 -3.93 21.12 5.97
CA GLY A 207 -4.75 20.99 4.76
C GLY A 207 -4.05 20.31 3.58
N ASP A 208 -2.76 19.99 3.68
CA ASP A 208 -2.13 19.02 2.81
C ASP A 208 -2.77 17.64 3.03
N ALA A 209 -2.70 16.77 2.02
CA ALA A 209 -3.19 15.41 2.08
C ALA A 209 -2.16 14.44 1.43
N PRO A 210 -0.98 14.30 2.06
CA PRO A 210 0.06 13.46 1.49
C PRO A 210 -0.29 11.98 1.62
N SER A 211 0.19 11.17 0.65
CA SER A 211 -0.09 9.75 0.56
C SER A 211 1.02 8.99 -0.18
N GLU A 212 0.91 7.67 -0.25
CA GLU A 212 1.66 6.80 -1.14
C GLU A 212 3.18 6.88 -0.94
N VAL A 213 3.66 6.65 0.30
CA VAL A 213 5.11 6.52 0.51
C VAL A 213 5.61 5.24 -0.15
N GLN A 214 6.60 5.41 -1.02
CA GLN A 214 7.27 4.33 -1.75
C GLN A 214 8.79 4.45 -1.60
N LEU A 215 9.49 3.34 -1.83
CA LEU A 215 10.95 3.29 -1.89
C LEU A 215 11.42 2.91 -3.29
N ASN A 216 12.60 3.37 -3.67
CA ASN A 216 13.31 2.79 -4.80
C ASN A 216 13.80 1.38 -4.49
N GLY A 217 14.29 0.65 -5.51
CA GLY A 217 14.76 -0.74 -5.34
C GLY A 217 15.97 -0.89 -4.41
N ALA A 218 16.76 0.16 -4.21
CA ALA A 218 17.88 0.16 -3.26
C ALA A 218 17.45 0.44 -1.81
N GLY A 219 16.21 0.91 -1.61
CA GLY A 219 15.68 1.26 -0.28
C GLY A 219 16.34 2.48 0.34
N ASP A 220 16.88 3.40 -0.47
CA ASP A 220 17.63 4.57 -0.01
C ASP A 220 17.01 5.91 -0.42
N GLU A 221 15.97 5.88 -1.24
CA GLU A 221 15.19 7.05 -1.62
C GLU A 221 13.71 6.81 -1.38
N LEU A 222 13.06 7.78 -0.74
CA LEU A 222 11.62 7.85 -0.50
C LEU A 222 10.95 8.69 -1.59
N TYR A 223 9.76 8.27 -1.98
CA TYR A 223 8.86 8.98 -2.86
C TYR A 223 7.47 9.06 -2.23
N TRP A 224 6.75 10.18 -2.41
CA TRP A 224 5.38 10.32 -1.96
C TRP A 224 4.60 11.32 -2.81
N ILE A 225 3.28 11.24 -2.73
CA ILE A 225 2.36 12.21 -3.33
C ILE A 225 2.03 13.25 -2.26
N ASN A 226 2.19 14.53 -2.56
CA ASN A 226 1.56 15.64 -1.86
C ASN A 226 1.30 16.73 -2.90
N LYS A 227 0.17 16.63 -3.62
CA LYS A 227 -0.14 17.33 -4.85
C LYS A 227 0.88 17.02 -5.96
N ASP A 228 2.14 17.41 -5.77
CA ASP A 228 3.31 17.03 -6.57
C ASP A 228 3.82 15.65 -6.17
N ILE A 229 4.74 15.08 -6.95
CA ILE A 229 5.54 13.91 -6.53
C ILE A 229 6.84 14.42 -5.92
N TRP A 230 7.09 13.99 -4.71
CA TRP A 230 8.27 14.36 -3.94
C TRP A 230 9.24 13.19 -3.84
N ARG A 231 10.53 13.50 -3.68
CA ARG A 231 11.60 12.50 -3.52
C ARG A 231 12.65 13.03 -2.56
N MET A 232 13.12 12.18 -1.65
CA MET A 232 14.26 12.49 -0.78
C MET A 232 15.04 11.23 -0.40
N SER A 233 16.33 11.40 -0.05
CA SER A 233 17.12 10.34 0.58
C SER A 233 16.53 9.95 1.93
N VAL A 234 16.60 8.67 2.31
CA VAL A 234 16.26 8.19 3.66
C VAL A 234 17.15 8.81 4.76
N ASP A 235 18.34 9.28 4.39
CA ASP A 235 19.27 9.95 5.30
C ASP A 235 19.03 11.47 5.44
N ALA A 236 18.04 12.01 4.72
CA ALA A 236 17.75 13.45 4.74
C ALA A 236 17.33 13.95 6.14
N GLU A 237 17.77 15.17 6.49
CA GLU A 237 17.41 15.83 7.75
C GLU A 237 16.26 16.85 7.57
N ARG A 238 15.79 17.04 6.33
CA ARG A 238 14.67 17.94 5.99
C ARG A 238 14.02 17.51 4.69
N VAL A 239 12.75 17.82 4.54
CA VAL A 239 12.04 17.62 3.28
C VAL A 239 12.60 18.54 2.18
N PRO A 240 12.60 18.11 0.92
CA PRO A 240 13.07 18.91 -0.18
C PRO A 240 12.20 20.17 -0.40
N VAL A 241 12.80 21.23 -0.90
CA VAL A 241 12.10 22.50 -1.21
C VAL A 241 11.50 22.51 -2.61
N ARG A 242 11.82 21.53 -3.43
CA ARG A 242 11.31 21.38 -4.80
C ARG A 242 10.83 19.97 -5.03
N PRO A 243 9.67 19.79 -5.68
CA PRO A 243 9.19 18.46 -6.03
C PRO A 243 10.10 17.79 -7.06
N PHE A 244 10.06 16.47 -7.09
CA PHE A 244 10.68 15.65 -8.12
C PHE A 244 9.91 15.79 -9.46
N LEU A 245 8.58 15.66 -9.42
CA LEU A 245 7.70 15.90 -10.56
C LEU A 245 6.59 16.86 -10.15
N LYS A 246 6.38 17.88 -10.99
CA LYS A 246 5.28 18.82 -10.76
C LYS A 246 3.94 18.22 -11.15
N TYR A 247 2.93 18.61 -10.42
CA TYR A 247 1.54 18.33 -10.68
C TYR A 247 1.12 18.78 -12.11
N ARG A 248 0.36 17.92 -12.79
CA ARG A 248 -0.08 18.12 -14.18
C ARG A 248 -1.56 18.50 -14.29
N ASP A 249 -2.16 19.02 -13.23
CA ASP A 249 -3.59 19.32 -13.14
C ASP A 249 -4.48 18.07 -13.33
N THR A 250 -4.10 17.00 -12.64
CA THR A 250 -4.71 15.67 -12.71
C THR A 250 -5.12 15.20 -11.31
N LYS A 251 -5.41 13.90 -11.15
CA LYS A 251 -5.73 13.28 -9.86
C LYS A 251 -4.73 12.15 -9.56
N TYR A 252 -3.50 12.53 -9.19
CA TYR A 252 -2.51 11.54 -8.75
C TYR A 252 -3.07 10.72 -7.60
N TYR A 253 -3.12 9.42 -7.78
CA TYR A 253 -3.80 8.51 -6.86
C TYR A 253 -2.93 7.35 -6.40
N GLY A 254 -2.05 6.83 -7.25
CA GLY A 254 -1.12 5.76 -6.92
C GLY A 254 0.29 6.08 -7.38
N LEU A 255 1.27 5.53 -6.70
CA LEU A 255 2.69 5.74 -6.95
C LEU A 255 3.46 4.44 -6.75
N THR A 256 4.42 4.17 -7.63
CA THR A 256 5.42 3.11 -7.39
C THR A 256 6.72 3.45 -8.09
N VAL A 257 7.80 2.84 -7.61
CA VAL A 257 9.14 2.96 -8.20
C VAL A 257 9.64 1.59 -8.61
N SER A 258 10.09 1.46 -9.84
CA SER A 258 10.63 0.20 -10.35
C SER A 258 11.84 -0.24 -9.53
N PRO A 259 11.82 -1.44 -8.94
CA PRO A 259 12.95 -1.94 -8.18
C PRO A 259 14.16 -2.27 -9.09
N LYS A 260 13.95 -2.41 -10.40
CA LYS A 260 14.95 -2.81 -11.38
C LYS A 260 15.78 -1.63 -11.88
N ASN A 261 15.14 -0.51 -12.23
CA ASN A 261 15.79 0.62 -12.90
C ASN A 261 15.50 2.00 -12.30
N GLY A 262 14.64 2.05 -11.28
CA GLY A 262 14.27 3.30 -10.61
C GLY A 262 13.25 4.16 -11.37
N ASP A 263 12.65 3.66 -12.46
CA ASP A 263 11.58 4.37 -13.15
C ASP A 263 10.38 4.58 -12.22
N VAL A 264 9.80 5.76 -12.28
CA VAL A 264 8.68 6.17 -11.42
C VAL A 264 7.37 6.09 -12.20
N TYR A 265 6.41 5.35 -11.65
CA TYR A 265 5.08 5.20 -12.23
C TYR A 265 4.07 5.92 -11.35
N VAL A 266 3.29 6.80 -11.97
CA VAL A 266 2.26 7.59 -11.31
C VAL A 266 0.93 7.26 -11.92
N ALA A 267 -0.01 6.84 -11.08
CA ALA A 267 -1.39 6.59 -11.48
C ALA A 267 -2.23 7.84 -11.32
N ASP A 268 -3.01 8.15 -12.34
CA ASP A 268 -3.94 9.27 -12.39
C ASP A 268 -5.37 8.74 -12.51
N ALA A 269 -6.19 9.03 -11.51
CA ALA A 269 -7.60 8.64 -11.49
C ALA A 269 -8.49 9.56 -12.34
N ILE A 270 -7.95 10.63 -12.90
CA ILE A 270 -8.60 11.63 -13.76
C ILE A 270 -9.85 12.23 -13.08
N ASP A 271 -11.00 11.61 -13.23
CA ASP A 271 -12.29 12.06 -12.66
C ASP A 271 -12.99 10.98 -11.81
N TYR A 272 -12.29 9.87 -11.53
CA TYR A 272 -12.81 8.69 -10.80
C TYR A 272 -13.96 7.94 -11.53
N GLN A 273 -14.23 8.23 -12.79
CA GLN A 273 -15.32 7.63 -13.57
C GLN A 273 -14.83 6.98 -14.87
N GLN A 274 -13.92 7.62 -15.56
CA GLN A 274 -13.32 7.09 -16.78
C GLN A 274 -12.08 6.23 -16.49
N GLN A 275 -11.54 5.61 -17.53
CA GLN A 275 -10.25 4.91 -17.46
C GLN A 275 -9.16 5.87 -16.98
N GLY A 276 -8.39 5.42 -15.99
CA GLY A 276 -7.25 6.18 -15.51
C GLY A 276 -6.03 6.04 -16.40
N MET A 277 -5.05 6.90 -16.16
CA MET A 277 -3.79 7.00 -16.89
C MET A 277 -2.64 6.58 -16.00
N ILE A 278 -1.66 5.90 -16.56
CA ILE A 278 -0.35 5.71 -15.94
C ILE A 278 0.67 6.54 -16.72
N TYR A 279 1.45 7.32 -15.97
CA TYR A 279 2.63 8.02 -16.47
C TYR A 279 3.88 7.30 -15.98
N ARG A 280 4.78 6.94 -16.88
CA ARG A 280 6.10 6.39 -16.58
C ARG A 280 7.17 7.44 -16.80
N TYR A 281 7.95 7.72 -15.79
CA TYR A 281 9.09 8.62 -15.84
C TYR A 281 10.38 7.85 -15.59
N THR A 282 11.49 8.33 -16.15
CA THR A 282 12.82 7.86 -15.73
C THR A 282 13.08 8.23 -14.27
N LYS A 283 14.08 7.63 -13.66
CA LYS A 283 14.59 8.03 -12.33
C LYS A 283 15.03 9.52 -12.27
N ASP A 284 15.27 10.16 -13.42
CA ASP A 284 15.67 11.56 -13.53
C ASP A 284 14.48 12.50 -13.82
N GLY A 285 13.27 11.94 -13.94
CA GLY A 285 12.02 12.70 -14.11
C GLY A 285 11.61 12.99 -15.55
N GLU A 286 12.22 12.33 -16.54
CA GLU A 286 11.83 12.44 -17.94
C GLU A 286 10.68 11.49 -18.26
N LEU A 287 9.61 11.99 -18.94
CA LEU A 287 8.48 11.17 -19.36
C LEU A 287 8.92 10.15 -20.43
N VAL A 288 8.71 8.87 -20.16
CA VAL A 288 9.06 7.73 -21.04
C VAL A 288 7.85 7.20 -21.79
N ASP A 289 6.70 7.13 -21.10
CA ASP A 289 5.49 6.51 -21.64
C ASP A 289 4.26 6.96 -20.87
N GLU A 290 3.09 6.87 -21.52
CA GLU A 290 1.79 7.08 -20.88
C GLU A 290 0.75 6.17 -21.52
N PHE A 291 -0.11 5.56 -20.70
CA PHE A 291 -1.09 4.60 -21.19
C PHE A 291 -2.33 4.48 -20.29
N TYR A 292 -3.47 4.15 -20.90
CA TYR A 292 -4.73 3.95 -20.20
C TYR A 292 -4.81 2.56 -19.58
N VAL A 293 -5.39 2.53 -18.37
CA VAL A 293 -5.68 1.31 -17.61
C VAL A 293 -7.12 1.32 -17.11
N GLY A 294 -7.45 0.51 -16.14
CA GLY A 294 -8.78 0.50 -15.52
C GLY A 294 -9.13 1.81 -14.80
N ILE A 295 -10.37 1.91 -14.32
CA ILE A 295 -10.87 3.05 -13.54
C ILE A 295 -10.18 3.08 -12.18
N ILE A 296 -9.75 4.27 -11.72
CA ILE A 296 -9.11 4.51 -10.42
C ILE A 296 -7.92 3.56 -10.21
N PRO A 297 -6.86 3.66 -11.01
CA PRO A 297 -5.65 2.87 -10.80
C PRO A 297 -4.95 3.35 -9.53
N GLY A 298 -4.79 2.48 -8.53
CA GLY A 298 -4.20 2.85 -7.23
C GLY A 298 -3.05 1.95 -6.80
N ALA A 299 -3.07 0.68 -7.19
CA ALA A 299 -2.07 -0.28 -6.73
C ALA A 299 -1.20 -0.80 -7.87
N PHE A 300 0.05 -1.04 -7.55
CA PHE A 300 1.04 -1.62 -8.46
C PHE A 300 1.68 -2.87 -7.84
N CYS A 301 2.09 -3.80 -8.70
CA CYS A 301 2.85 -4.97 -8.31
C CYS A 301 3.90 -5.29 -9.37
N TRP A 302 5.10 -5.65 -8.93
CA TRP A 302 6.22 -5.97 -9.81
C TRP A 302 6.39 -7.48 -9.97
N LYS A 303 6.53 -7.92 -11.23
CA LYS A 303 6.84 -9.28 -11.63
C LYS A 303 8.34 -9.45 -11.88
#